data_07e0f60a0fc4d472101ce32a8febaf68
#
_entry.id   07e0f60a0fc4d472101ce32a8febaf68
#
_cell.length_a   1.000
_cell.length_b   1.000
_cell.length_c   1.000
_cell.angle_alpha   90.00
_cell.angle_beta   90.00
_cell.angle_gamma   90.00
#
_symmetry.space_group_name_H-M   'P 1'
#
loop_
_entity.id
_entity.type
_entity.pdbx_description
1 polymer ?
#
loop_
_entity_poly.entity_id
_entity_poly.type
_entity_poly.pdbx_seq_one_letter_code
_entity_poly.pdbx_strand_id
1 'polypeptide(L)'
;MHAEPAVDLSGLLALPLGKRIGPLTTLAQTLVDRQDAGDELDTATRDAVVQGIIDLINACAGTGKERLALGEALGRLGDPRLRSPSSPDYWATVAVTDGDLLVGRYPVTTAEWQEFARDGGYERDELWSPEGLAWRSSGVRLWPELATRPAVAHLVIPNQPVVGVTWHEANAYAKSQGGRLLTFSERLDVVRGREKRPYPWGEPFGQGNANTAEEVLEKPSAIGLYISDRTPEGVSDLAGNVAEWTADEMGDERVIAPGSWKQVSMAAWAKARHFEPPDARQIDLGFRICRDT
;
A
#
# COMPACT_ATOMS: atom_id res chain seq x y z
N MET A 1 1.88 6.43 -41.57
CA MET A 1 1.75 7.12 -40.28
C MET A 1 0.33 7.69 -40.24
N HIS A 2 -0.60 6.95 -39.64
CA HIS A 2 -1.91 7.50 -39.30
C HIS A 2 -1.72 8.25 -37.98
N ALA A 3 -1.89 9.58 -38.00
CA ALA A 3 -2.01 10.34 -36.78
C ALA A 3 -3.27 9.84 -36.07
N GLU A 4 -3.10 9.19 -34.91
CA GLU A 4 -4.24 8.93 -34.04
C GLU A 4 -4.92 10.26 -33.71
N PRO A 5 -6.27 10.29 -33.68
CA PRO A 5 -6.99 11.49 -33.32
C PRO A 5 -6.52 11.91 -31.91
N ALA A 6 -6.04 13.14 -31.80
CA ALA A 6 -5.68 13.70 -30.51
C ALA A 6 -6.89 13.55 -29.57
N VAL A 7 -6.74 12.78 -28.49
CA VAL A 7 -7.80 12.62 -27.51
C VAL A 7 -8.11 14.01 -26.94
N ASP A 8 -9.36 14.45 -27.07
CA ASP A 8 -9.81 15.70 -26.43
C ASP A 8 -9.84 15.50 -24.90
N LEU A 9 -8.66 15.62 -24.30
CA LEU A 9 -8.47 15.45 -22.85
C LEU A 9 -9.29 16.49 -22.08
N SER A 10 -9.40 17.72 -22.57
CA SER A 10 -10.18 18.78 -21.91
C SER A 10 -11.66 18.43 -21.89
N GLY A 11 -12.21 17.95 -23.01
CA GLY A 11 -13.58 17.46 -23.09
C GLY A 11 -13.82 16.25 -22.19
N LEU A 12 -12.86 15.30 -22.14
CA LEU A 12 -12.94 14.14 -21.27
C LEU A 12 -12.99 14.55 -19.79
N LEU A 13 -12.08 15.41 -19.36
CA LEU A 13 -12.02 15.87 -17.97
C LEU A 13 -13.18 16.79 -17.57
N ALA A 14 -13.91 17.36 -18.52
CA ALA A 14 -15.14 18.12 -18.28
C ALA A 14 -16.39 17.24 -18.08
N LEU A 15 -16.33 15.95 -18.40
CA LEU A 15 -17.45 15.03 -18.20
C LEU A 15 -17.81 14.90 -16.71
N PRO A 16 -19.07 14.61 -16.36
CA PRO A 16 -19.44 14.18 -15.01
C PRO A 16 -18.60 12.96 -14.56
N LEU A 17 -18.25 12.89 -13.29
CA LEU A 17 -17.33 11.86 -12.75
C LEU A 17 -17.66 10.44 -13.20
N GLY A 18 -18.91 10.00 -13.07
CA GLY A 18 -19.32 8.66 -13.47
C GLY A 18 -19.19 8.37 -14.98
N LYS A 19 -19.13 9.41 -15.83
CA LYS A 19 -18.91 9.27 -17.27
C LYS A 19 -17.43 9.33 -17.66
N ARG A 20 -16.56 9.78 -16.75
CA ARG A 20 -15.10 9.84 -17.00
C ARG A 20 -14.43 8.49 -16.86
N ILE A 21 -14.96 7.59 -16.02
CA ILE A 21 -14.27 6.37 -15.58
C ILE A 21 -13.78 5.56 -16.79
N GLY A 22 -14.67 5.11 -17.66
CA GLY A 22 -14.31 4.29 -18.82
C GLY A 22 -13.31 4.98 -19.75
N PRO A 23 -13.62 6.19 -20.27
CA PRO A 23 -12.71 6.90 -21.16
C PRO A 23 -11.33 7.20 -20.51
N LEU A 24 -11.29 7.57 -19.23
CA LEU A 24 -10.04 7.84 -18.54
C LEU A 24 -9.22 6.57 -18.29
N THR A 25 -9.89 5.45 -17.97
CA THR A 25 -9.22 4.13 -17.85
C THR A 25 -8.58 3.72 -19.17
N THR A 26 -9.30 3.87 -20.28
CA THR A 26 -8.77 3.55 -21.62
C THR A 26 -7.57 4.43 -21.97
N LEU A 27 -7.66 5.72 -21.74
CA LEU A 27 -6.55 6.65 -22.00
C LEU A 27 -5.34 6.35 -21.11
N ALA A 28 -5.57 6.13 -19.83
CA ALA A 28 -4.50 5.80 -18.88
C ALA A 28 -3.77 4.51 -19.28
N GLN A 29 -4.53 3.47 -19.69
CA GLN A 29 -3.93 2.23 -20.18
C GLN A 29 -3.13 2.45 -21.45
N THR A 30 -3.63 3.24 -22.40
CA THR A 30 -2.90 3.60 -23.63
C THR A 30 -1.56 4.28 -23.31
N LEU A 31 -1.55 5.21 -22.32
CA LEU A 31 -0.30 5.86 -21.89
C LEU A 31 0.66 4.86 -21.24
N VAL A 32 0.16 3.96 -20.41
CA VAL A 32 0.97 2.89 -19.82
C VAL A 32 1.59 2.01 -20.89
N ASP A 33 0.79 1.55 -21.87
CA ASP A 33 1.26 0.67 -22.94
C ASP A 33 2.36 1.36 -23.79
N ARG A 34 2.21 2.66 -24.06
CA ARG A 34 3.22 3.47 -24.76
C ARG A 34 4.50 3.61 -23.94
N GLN A 35 4.37 3.90 -22.64
CA GLN A 35 5.52 3.98 -21.73
C GLN A 35 6.28 2.64 -21.66
N ASP A 36 5.56 1.52 -21.58
CA ASP A 36 6.15 0.18 -21.57
C ASP A 36 6.81 -0.18 -22.91
N ALA A 37 6.34 0.39 -24.02
CA ALA A 37 6.99 0.32 -25.33
C ALA A 37 8.23 1.23 -25.49
N GLY A 38 8.51 2.09 -24.51
CA GLY A 38 9.63 3.02 -24.51
C GLY A 38 9.34 4.36 -25.18
N ASP A 39 8.08 4.67 -25.44
CA ASP A 39 7.68 5.96 -26.00
C ASP A 39 7.82 7.07 -24.94
N GLU A 40 8.28 8.24 -25.38
CA GLU A 40 8.25 9.43 -24.56
C GLU A 40 6.82 9.98 -24.47
N LEU A 41 6.31 10.12 -23.25
CA LEU A 41 4.98 10.67 -23.01
C LEU A 41 5.03 12.19 -22.87
N ASP A 42 4.04 12.86 -23.45
CA ASP A 42 3.82 14.28 -23.16
C ASP A 42 3.48 14.48 -21.68
N THR A 43 4.33 15.25 -20.99
CA THR A 43 4.22 15.46 -19.53
C THR A 43 2.89 16.08 -19.13
N ALA A 44 2.38 17.06 -19.90
CA ALA A 44 1.13 17.73 -19.58
C ALA A 44 -0.06 16.78 -19.69
N THR A 45 -0.10 15.94 -20.72
CA THR A 45 -1.13 14.89 -20.89
C THR A 45 -1.05 13.86 -19.76
N ARG A 46 0.14 13.37 -19.44
CA ARG A 46 0.34 12.41 -18.34
C ARG A 46 -0.15 12.98 -17.01
N ASP A 47 0.28 14.19 -16.67
CA ASP A 47 -0.06 14.82 -15.39
C ASP A 47 -1.56 15.12 -15.27
N ALA A 48 -2.22 15.51 -16.37
CA ALA A 48 -3.66 15.71 -16.39
C ALA A 48 -4.43 14.40 -16.22
N VAL A 49 -3.97 13.29 -16.83
CA VAL A 49 -4.55 11.95 -16.63
C VAL A 49 -4.36 11.50 -15.18
N VAL A 50 -3.17 11.64 -14.64
CA VAL A 50 -2.84 11.33 -13.23
C VAL A 50 -3.77 12.09 -12.28
N GLN A 51 -3.94 13.39 -12.47
CA GLN A 51 -4.84 14.19 -11.65
C GLN A 51 -6.30 13.76 -11.81
N GLY A 52 -6.74 13.48 -13.03
CA GLY A 52 -8.09 12.98 -13.29
C GLY A 52 -8.38 11.64 -12.58
N ILE A 53 -7.40 10.75 -12.51
CA ILE A 53 -7.51 9.48 -11.76
C ILE A 53 -7.64 9.77 -10.25
N ILE A 54 -6.82 10.67 -9.72
CA ILE A 54 -6.87 11.05 -8.30
C ILE A 54 -8.24 11.65 -7.95
N ASP A 55 -8.80 12.48 -8.82
CA ASP A 55 -10.13 13.07 -8.61
C ASP A 55 -11.22 11.99 -8.54
N LEU A 56 -11.15 10.96 -9.40
CA LEU A 56 -12.09 9.82 -9.36
C LEU A 56 -11.94 8.98 -8.08
N ILE A 57 -10.70 8.71 -7.65
CA ILE A 57 -10.43 7.98 -6.40
C ILE A 57 -10.98 8.77 -5.21
N ASN A 58 -10.69 10.07 -5.12
CA ASN A 58 -11.14 10.94 -4.02
C ASN A 58 -12.67 11.07 -3.96
N ALA A 59 -13.33 10.95 -5.10
CA ALA A 59 -14.79 10.97 -5.19
C ALA A 59 -15.42 9.58 -4.98
N CYS A 60 -14.64 8.54 -4.69
CA CYS A 60 -15.10 7.14 -4.63
C CYS A 60 -15.88 6.72 -5.88
N ALA A 61 -15.54 7.27 -7.04
CA ALA A 61 -16.27 7.03 -8.29
C ALA A 61 -15.98 5.63 -8.84
N GLY A 62 -17.02 4.97 -9.34
CA GLY A 62 -16.93 3.65 -9.97
C GLY A 62 -16.95 2.48 -8.99
N THR A 63 -16.94 1.29 -9.57
CA THR A 63 -16.84 0.02 -8.85
C THR A 63 -15.43 -0.23 -8.31
N GLY A 64 -15.26 -1.17 -7.39
CA GLY A 64 -13.94 -1.56 -6.89
C GLY A 64 -12.98 -1.96 -8.02
N LYS A 65 -13.46 -2.71 -9.03
CA LYS A 65 -12.65 -3.14 -10.19
C LYS A 65 -12.21 -1.98 -11.08
N GLU A 66 -13.09 -1.01 -11.32
CA GLU A 66 -12.75 0.19 -12.09
C GLU A 66 -11.71 1.04 -11.35
N ARG A 67 -11.89 1.25 -10.05
CA ARG A 67 -10.90 1.96 -9.22
C ARG A 67 -9.56 1.22 -9.16
N LEU A 68 -9.57 -0.13 -9.10
CA LEU A 68 -8.36 -0.94 -9.14
C LEU A 68 -7.56 -0.68 -10.42
N ALA A 69 -8.21 -0.74 -11.59
CA ALA A 69 -7.55 -0.51 -12.88
C ALA A 69 -6.96 0.91 -12.97
N LEU A 70 -7.71 1.92 -12.51
CA LEU A 70 -7.22 3.31 -12.43
C LEU A 70 -6.03 3.43 -11.47
N GLY A 71 -6.07 2.79 -10.30
CA GLY A 71 -5.00 2.78 -9.32
C GLY A 71 -3.72 2.13 -9.85
N GLU A 72 -3.83 1.05 -10.62
CA GLU A 72 -2.69 0.40 -11.28
C GLU A 72 -2.06 1.28 -12.36
N ALA A 73 -2.88 1.89 -13.20
CA ALA A 73 -2.39 2.84 -14.19
C ALA A 73 -1.70 4.04 -13.53
N LEU A 74 -2.28 4.58 -12.44
CA LEU A 74 -1.69 5.64 -11.64
C LEU A 74 -0.30 5.26 -11.13
N GLY A 75 -0.14 4.05 -10.60
CA GLY A 75 1.15 3.57 -10.10
C GLY A 75 2.23 3.49 -11.18
N ARG A 76 1.85 3.13 -12.40
CA ARG A 76 2.77 3.03 -13.55
C ARG A 76 3.09 4.41 -14.16
N LEU A 77 2.12 5.33 -14.20
CA LEU A 77 2.29 6.68 -14.72
C LEU A 77 2.99 7.63 -13.73
N GLY A 78 3.12 7.23 -12.47
CA GLY A 78 3.72 8.02 -11.40
C GLY A 78 2.67 8.59 -10.44
N ASP A 79 2.45 7.87 -9.33
CA ASP A 79 1.50 8.28 -8.30
C ASP A 79 2.10 9.38 -7.41
N PRO A 80 1.57 10.62 -7.42
CA PRO A 80 2.12 11.71 -6.63
C PRO A 80 1.86 11.57 -5.13
N ARG A 81 1.10 10.57 -4.68
CA ARG A 81 0.89 10.27 -3.26
C ARG A 81 2.05 9.47 -2.65
N LEU A 82 2.89 8.85 -3.49
CA LEU A 82 4.14 8.24 -3.04
C LEU A 82 5.06 9.31 -2.45
N ARG A 83 5.46 9.12 -1.20
CA ARG A 83 6.35 10.02 -0.47
C ARG A 83 7.48 9.20 0.14
N SER A 84 8.66 9.79 0.21
CA SER A 84 9.76 9.20 0.95
C SER A 84 9.54 9.37 2.46
N PRO A 85 9.97 8.43 3.31
CA PRO A 85 10.01 8.60 4.77
C PRO A 85 10.82 9.79 5.27
N SER A 86 11.63 10.42 4.42
CA SER A 86 12.32 11.70 4.69
C SER A 86 11.39 12.91 4.59
N SER A 87 10.23 12.78 3.91
CA SER A 87 9.24 13.85 3.80
C SER A 87 8.33 13.92 5.03
N PRO A 88 8.07 15.10 5.58
CA PRO A 88 7.06 15.26 6.65
C PRO A 88 5.67 14.73 6.26
N ASP A 89 5.29 14.85 4.99
CA ASP A 89 3.99 14.41 4.48
C ASP A 89 3.81 12.89 4.45
N TYR A 90 4.89 12.13 4.61
CA TYR A 90 4.83 10.68 4.76
C TYR A 90 4.12 10.26 6.06
N TRP A 91 4.25 11.07 7.10
CA TRP A 91 3.84 10.75 8.44
C TRP A 91 2.49 11.37 8.82
N ALA A 92 1.74 10.66 9.65
CA ALA A 92 0.63 11.20 10.42
C ALA A 92 1.02 11.16 11.90
N THR A 93 0.79 12.26 12.61
CA THR A 93 0.93 12.26 14.08
C THR A 93 -0.35 11.70 14.68
N VAL A 94 -0.23 10.65 15.46
CA VAL A 94 -1.35 9.95 16.09
C VAL A 94 -1.10 9.83 17.58
N ALA A 95 -2.08 10.22 18.38
CA ALA A 95 -2.05 10.02 19.83
C ALA A 95 -2.31 8.54 20.14
N VAL A 96 -1.36 7.89 20.77
CA VAL A 96 -1.46 6.51 21.28
C VAL A 96 -1.37 6.52 22.80
N THR A 97 -1.53 5.36 23.45
CA THR A 97 -1.54 5.26 24.92
C THR A 97 -0.30 5.87 25.58
N ASP A 98 0.87 5.69 24.97
CA ASP A 98 2.15 6.10 25.55
C ASP A 98 2.69 7.44 25.01
N GLY A 99 1.89 8.22 24.33
CA GLY A 99 2.26 9.53 23.80
C GLY A 99 1.84 9.75 22.35
N ASP A 100 2.56 10.61 21.64
CA ASP A 100 2.34 10.82 20.21
C ASP A 100 3.30 9.93 19.39
N LEU A 101 2.83 9.42 18.27
CA LEU A 101 3.57 8.56 17.37
C LEU A 101 3.48 9.10 15.94
N LEU A 102 4.60 9.13 15.23
CA LEU A 102 4.61 9.37 13.79
C LEU A 102 4.36 8.04 13.07
N VAL A 103 3.23 7.91 12.40
CA VAL A 103 2.81 6.70 11.71
C VAL A 103 2.83 6.93 10.21
N GLY A 104 3.41 6.03 9.44
CA GLY A 104 3.33 6.08 7.97
C GLY A 104 1.88 6.12 7.53
N ARG A 105 1.49 7.09 6.68
CA ARG A 105 0.09 7.25 6.24
C ARG A 105 -0.45 6.04 5.51
N TYR A 106 0.45 5.28 4.87
CA TYR A 106 0.14 4.07 4.11
C TYR A 106 1.04 2.91 4.55
N PRO A 107 0.69 1.66 4.23
CA PRO A 107 1.65 0.56 4.25
C PRO A 107 2.85 0.88 3.35
N VAL A 108 4.02 0.34 3.66
CA VAL A 108 5.21 0.49 2.81
C VAL A 108 4.91 -0.05 1.41
N THR A 109 5.20 0.75 0.40
CA THR A 109 4.88 0.44 -0.99
C THR A 109 5.97 -0.37 -1.68
N THR A 110 5.62 -0.99 -2.80
CA THR A 110 6.57 -1.69 -3.67
C THR A 110 7.68 -0.76 -4.16
N ALA A 111 7.37 0.51 -4.47
CA ALA A 111 8.38 1.48 -4.90
C ALA A 111 9.43 1.74 -3.81
N GLU A 112 8.99 1.98 -2.57
CA GLU A 112 9.87 2.20 -1.42
C GLU A 112 10.72 0.97 -1.13
N TRP A 113 10.11 -0.21 -1.23
CA TRP A 113 10.82 -1.47 -1.01
C TRP A 113 11.89 -1.74 -2.07
N GLN A 114 11.59 -1.46 -3.34
CA GLN A 114 12.55 -1.59 -4.45
C GLN A 114 13.72 -0.62 -4.29
N GLU A 115 13.47 0.59 -3.79
CA GLU A 115 14.52 1.54 -3.45
C GLU A 115 15.42 1.00 -2.34
N PHE A 116 14.85 0.52 -1.23
CA PHE A 116 15.60 -0.12 -0.14
C PHE A 116 16.48 -1.27 -0.64
N ALA A 117 15.94 -2.15 -1.49
CA ALA A 117 16.69 -3.28 -2.03
C ALA A 117 17.83 -2.82 -2.95
N ARG A 118 17.57 -1.83 -3.81
CA ARG A 118 18.58 -1.26 -4.74
C ARG A 118 19.68 -0.51 -3.99
N ASP A 119 19.35 0.14 -2.90
CA ASP A 119 20.30 0.95 -2.11
C ASP A 119 21.09 0.11 -1.09
N GLY A 120 21.18 -1.19 -1.31
CA GLY A 120 22.00 -2.10 -0.51
C GLY A 120 21.39 -2.47 0.84
N GLY A 121 20.05 -2.45 0.97
CA GLY A 121 19.38 -2.81 2.22
C GLY A 121 19.66 -4.24 2.66
N TYR A 122 19.91 -5.13 1.73
CA TYR A 122 20.26 -6.52 2.02
C TYR A 122 21.74 -6.72 2.36
N GLU A 123 22.62 -5.81 2.00
CA GLU A 123 24.07 -5.88 2.22
C GLU A 123 24.50 -5.21 3.53
N ARG A 124 23.68 -4.35 4.11
CA ARG A 124 23.99 -3.59 5.33
C ARG A 124 23.62 -4.39 6.58
N ASP A 125 24.60 -5.09 7.15
CA ASP A 125 24.41 -5.99 8.31
C ASP A 125 23.83 -5.29 9.54
N GLU A 126 24.16 -4.01 9.73
CA GLU A 126 23.68 -3.20 10.85
C GLU A 126 22.16 -3.00 10.89
N LEU A 127 21.47 -3.21 9.77
CA LEU A 127 20.02 -3.11 9.69
C LEU A 127 19.29 -4.35 10.25
N TRP A 128 19.96 -5.48 10.26
CA TRP A 128 19.36 -6.77 10.59
C TRP A 128 19.56 -7.13 12.06
N SER A 129 18.59 -7.79 12.67
CA SER A 129 18.78 -8.44 13.97
C SER A 129 19.71 -9.66 13.82
N PRO A 130 20.28 -10.19 14.91
CA PRO A 130 21.07 -11.42 14.84
C PRO A 130 20.31 -12.59 14.18
N GLU A 131 19.02 -12.75 14.48
CA GLU A 131 18.15 -13.77 13.88
C GLU A 131 17.92 -13.48 12.39
N GLY A 132 17.68 -12.22 12.02
CA GLY A 132 17.54 -11.80 10.64
C GLY A 132 18.81 -12.02 9.81
N LEU A 133 19.99 -11.81 10.40
CA LEU A 133 21.27 -12.12 9.76
C LEU A 133 21.43 -13.63 9.54
N ALA A 134 21.11 -14.45 10.53
CA ALA A 134 21.16 -15.90 10.42
C ALA A 134 20.19 -16.40 9.34
N TRP A 135 18.96 -15.88 9.35
CA TRP A 135 17.95 -16.18 8.33
C TRP A 135 18.43 -15.80 6.93
N ARG A 136 18.89 -14.57 6.71
CA ARG A 136 19.40 -14.07 5.43
C ARG A 136 20.56 -14.93 4.89
N SER A 137 21.43 -15.38 5.78
CA SER A 137 22.61 -16.19 5.44
C SER A 137 22.30 -17.68 5.22
N SER A 138 21.08 -18.14 5.48
CA SER A 138 20.70 -19.55 5.37
C SER A 138 20.45 -20.05 3.95
N GLY A 139 20.66 -19.19 2.92
CA GLY A 139 20.45 -19.51 1.51
C GLY A 139 18.99 -19.44 1.07
N VAL A 140 18.14 -18.76 1.84
CA VAL A 140 16.75 -18.46 1.45
C VAL A 140 16.70 -17.52 0.25
N ARG A 141 15.65 -17.60 -0.55
CA ARG A 141 15.41 -16.64 -1.60
C ARG A 141 14.93 -15.32 -1.00
N LEU A 142 15.62 -14.25 -1.32
CA LEU A 142 15.26 -12.91 -0.91
C LEU A 142 14.15 -12.33 -1.79
N TRP A 143 13.45 -11.32 -1.28
CA TRP A 143 12.33 -10.70 -1.98
C TRP A 143 12.66 -10.23 -3.42
N PRO A 144 13.80 -9.58 -3.71
CA PRO A 144 14.12 -9.15 -5.08
C PRO A 144 14.10 -10.31 -6.09
N GLU A 145 14.57 -11.50 -5.72
CA GLU A 145 14.52 -12.67 -6.58
C GLU A 145 13.10 -13.21 -6.79
N LEU A 146 12.25 -13.11 -5.76
CA LEU A 146 10.87 -13.55 -5.84
C LEU A 146 10.04 -12.60 -6.71
N ALA A 147 10.28 -11.30 -6.62
CA ALA A 147 9.54 -10.27 -7.34
C ALA A 147 9.75 -10.28 -8.86
N THR A 148 10.84 -10.89 -9.33
CA THR A 148 11.10 -11.02 -10.78
C THR A 148 10.30 -12.13 -11.46
N ARG A 149 9.57 -12.95 -10.69
CA ARG A 149 8.79 -14.07 -11.27
C ARG A 149 7.55 -13.53 -12.00
N PRO A 150 7.28 -13.99 -13.24
CA PRO A 150 6.09 -13.56 -13.99
C PRO A 150 4.78 -13.79 -13.23
N ALA A 151 4.69 -14.86 -12.44
CA ALA A 151 3.50 -15.20 -11.66
C ALA A 151 3.12 -14.14 -10.61
N VAL A 152 4.06 -13.30 -10.16
CA VAL A 152 3.82 -12.26 -9.14
C VAL A 152 3.91 -10.83 -9.70
N ALA A 153 4.14 -10.66 -10.99
CA ALA A 153 4.27 -9.34 -11.61
C ALA A 153 3.07 -8.41 -11.34
N HIS A 154 1.87 -8.99 -11.21
CA HIS A 154 0.64 -8.28 -10.88
C HIS A 154 0.57 -7.77 -9.43
N LEU A 155 1.49 -8.20 -8.57
CA LEU A 155 1.64 -7.78 -7.16
C LEU A 155 2.81 -6.79 -6.98
N VAL A 156 3.49 -6.40 -8.06
CA VAL A 156 4.71 -5.56 -8.02
C VAL A 156 4.44 -4.24 -8.75
N ILE A 157 3.34 -3.59 -8.39
CA ILE A 157 2.97 -2.25 -8.90
C ILE A 157 3.52 -1.19 -7.93
N PRO A 158 4.17 -0.11 -8.41
CA PRO A 158 4.89 0.83 -7.55
C PRO A 158 4.09 1.39 -6.36
N ASN A 159 2.83 1.74 -6.55
CA ASN A 159 1.95 2.32 -5.53
C ASN A 159 1.07 1.32 -4.79
N GLN A 160 1.31 0.02 -4.94
CA GLN A 160 0.68 -1.01 -4.12
C GLN A 160 1.56 -1.29 -2.89
N PRO A 161 0.97 -1.70 -1.75
CA PRO A 161 1.75 -2.22 -0.64
C PRO A 161 2.68 -3.35 -1.07
N VAL A 162 3.90 -3.36 -0.57
CA VAL A 162 4.78 -4.51 -0.75
C VAL A 162 4.23 -5.71 0.01
N VAL A 163 4.23 -6.88 -0.64
CA VAL A 163 3.77 -8.14 -0.05
C VAL A 163 4.81 -9.25 -0.24
N GLY A 164 4.66 -10.33 0.50
CA GLY A 164 5.59 -11.46 0.44
C GLY A 164 6.95 -11.16 1.09
N VAL A 165 7.01 -10.17 1.94
CA VAL A 165 8.16 -9.84 2.80
C VAL A 165 8.05 -10.56 4.13
N THR A 166 9.17 -11.03 4.68
CA THR A 166 9.24 -11.63 6.01
C THR A 166 9.27 -10.54 7.09
N TRP A 167 9.03 -10.93 8.33
CA TRP A 167 9.19 -10.00 9.46
C TRP A 167 10.62 -9.46 9.57
N HIS A 168 11.63 -10.31 9.33
CA HIS A 168 13.04 -9.89 9.35
C HIS A 168 13.32 -8.79 8.31
N GLU A 169 12.81 -8.95 7.12
CA GLU A 169 12.92 -7.95 6.04
C GLU A 169 12.20 -6.66 6.40
N ALA A 170 10.95 -6.75 6.88
CA ALA A 170 10.16 -5.60 7.30
C ALA A 170 10.85 -4.80 8.42
N ASN A 171 11.42 -5.51 9.41
CA ASN A 171 12.14 -4.89 10.51
C ASN A 171 13.45 -4.21 10.05
N ALA A 172 14.20 -4.84 9.12
CA ALA A 172 15.41 -4.25 8.55
C ALA A 172 15.08 -2.96 7.74
N TYR A 173 13.99 -2.98 6.96
CA TYR A 173 13.51 -1.79 6.28
C TYR A 173 13.15 -0.68 7.27
N ALA A 174 12.34 -0.97 8.27
CA ALA A 174 11.92 0.01 9.27
C ALA A 174 13.13 0.68 9.94
N LYS A 175 14.13 -0.10 10.32
CA LYS A 175 15.39 0.39 10.89
C LYS A 175 16.19 1.24 9.90
N SER A 176 16.20 0.89 8.61
CA SER A 176 16.88 1.69 7.57
C SER A 176 16.28 3.09 7.42
N GLN A 177 15.02 3.23 7.74
CA GLN A 177 14.29 4.50 7.71
C GLN A 177 14.34 5.24 9.06
N GLY A 178 15.13 4.77 10.04
CA GLY A 178 15.21 5.37 11.38
C GLY A 178 13.91 5.23 12.18
N GLY A 179 13.14 4.19 11.90
CA GLY A 179 11.88 3.86 12.56
C GLY A 179 11.84 2.40 13.01
N ARG A 180 10.65 1.94 13.30
CA ARG A 180 10.33 0.58 13.73
C ARG A 180 8.96 0.13 13.21
N LEU A 181 8.64 -1.14 13.35
CA LEU A 181 7.27 -1.63 13.21
C LEU A 181 6.41 -1.12 14.38
N LEU A 182 5.11 -0.93 14.15
CA LEU A 182 4.17 -0.66 15.24
C LEU A 182 4.01 -1.90 16.10
N THR A 183 3.84 -1.71 17.40
CA THR A 183 3.26 -2.77 18.22
C THR A 183 1.77 -2.95 17.87
N PHE A 184 1.20 -4.11 18.17
CA PHE A 184 -0.22 -4.36 17.96
C PHE A 184 -1.09 -3.39 18.77
N SER A 185 -0.64 -3.02 19.99
CA SER A 185 -1.34 -2.05 20.83
C SER A 185 -1.35 -0.65 20.19
N GLU A 186 -0.22 -0.19 19.67
CA GLU A 186 -0.14 1.09 18.96
C GLU A 186 -1.03 1.10 17.70
N ARG A 187 -0.95 0.02 16.90
CA ARG A 187 -1.83 -0.10 15.73
C ARG A 187 -3.30 -0.12 16.11
N LEU A 188 -3.65 -0.78 17.20
CA LEU A 188 -5.00 -0.77 17.74
C LEU A 188 -5.44 0.66 18.11
N ASP A 189 -4.57 1.43 18.76
CA ASP A 189 -4.84 2.83 19.11
C ASP A 189 -4.99 3.69 17.84
N VAL A 190 -4.16 3.48 16.83
CA VAL A 190 -4.27 4.18 15.52
C VAL A 190 -5.65 3.95 14.89
N VAL A 191 -6.12 2.72 14.80
CA VAL A 191 -7.43 2.40 14.20
C VAL A 191 -8.56 2.97 15.05
N ARG A 192 -8.49 2.76 16.35
CA ARG A 192 -9.62 3.02 17.26
C ARG A 192 -9.75 4.48 17.63
N GLY A 193 -8.64 5.18 17.76
CA GLY A 193 -8.61 6.53 18.28
C GLY A 193 -9.30 6.65 19.65
N ARG A 194 -9.53 7.87 20.09
CA ARG A 194 -10.24 8.16 21.36
C ARG A 194 -11.69 7.66 21.37
N GLU A 195 -12.29 7.53 20.20
CA GLU A 195 -13.69 7.09 20.03
C GLU A 195 -13.86 5.58 20.13
N LYS A 196 -12.74 4.85 20.22
CA LYS A 196 -12.70 3.38 20.31
C LYS A 196 -13.42 2.68 19.13
N ARG A 197 -13.24 3.24 17.93
CA ARG A 197 -13.81 2.73 16.68
C ARG A 197 -13.42 1.26 16.45
N PRO A 198 -14.33 0.42 15.93
CA PRO A 198 -13.99 -0.95 15.52
C PRO A 198 -13.27 -1.01 14.17
N TYR A 199 -13.49 -0.01 13.31
CA TYR A 199 -12.85 0.19 12.00
C TYR A 199 -12.42 1.67 11.87
N PRO A 200 -11.51 2.02 10.94
CA PRO A 200 -11.06 3.41 10.76
C PRO A 200 -12.20 4.43 10.58
N TRP A 201 -13.29 4.02 9.92
CA TRP A 201 -14.50 4.84 9.67
C TRP A 201 -15.56 4.75 10.77
N GLY A 202 -15.41 3.89 11.76
CA GLY A 202 -16.46 3.61 12.75
C GLY A 202 -17.26 2.35 12.44
N GLU A 203 -18.58 2.41 12.47
CA GLU A 203 -19.53 1.32 12.19
C GLU A 203 -20.63 1.78 11.23
N PRO A 204 -21.32 0.83 10.54
CA PRO A 204 -21.01 -0.59 10.39
C PRO A 204 -19.92 -0.86 9.34
N PHE A 205 -19.45 -2.11 9.24
CA PHE A 205 -18.71 -2.55 8.06
C PHE A 205 -19.67 -2.59 6.86
N GLY A 206 -19.24 -2.08 5.73
CA GLY A 206 -19.98 -2.08 4.46
C GLY A 206 -19.09 -2.40 3.27
N GLN A 207 -19.67 -3.00 2.24
CA GLN A 207 -18.98 -3.19 0.97
C GLN A 207 -18.55 -1.81 0.43
N GLY A 208 -17.36 -1.73 -0.14
CA GLY A 208 -16.77 -0.48 -0.61
C GLY A 208 -16.02 0.33 0.44
N ASN A 209 -16.00 -0.10 1.71
CA ASN A 209 -15.27 0.61 2.76
C ASN A 209 -13.77 0.31 2.74
N ALA A 210 -13.38 -0.93 2.44
CA ALA A 210 -11.98 -1.37 2.40
C ALA A 210 -11.79 -2.48 1.35
N ASN A 211 -10.57 -2.70 0.89
CA ASN A 211 -10.23 -3.82 0.01
C ASN A 211 -10.13 -5.11 0.82
N THR A 212 -11.26 -5.81 0.96
CA THR A 212 -11.37 -7.12 1.60
C THR A 212 -11.90 -8.15 0.60
N ALA A 213 -12.02 -9.42 1.00
CA ALA A 213 -12.49 -10.49 0.12
C ALA A 213 -13.88 -10.21 -0.49
N GLU A 214 -14.72 -9.42 0.18
CA GLU A 214 -16.04 -9.03 -0.30
C GLU A 214 -15.99 -8.15 -1.55
N GLU A 215 -14.88 -7.45 -1.80
CA GLU A 215 -14.68 -6.64 -3.02
C GLU A 215 -14.33 -7.47 -4.25
N VAL A 216 -13.87 -8.72 -4.06
CA VAL A 216 -13.51 -9.66 -5.14
C VAL A 216 -12.48 -9.06 -6.11
N LEU A 217 -11.50 -8.32 -5.58
CA LEU A 217 -10.40 -7.76 -6.37
C LEU A 217 -9.25 -8.76 -6.53
N GLU A 218 -9.11 -9.71 -5.60
CA GLU A 218 -8.15 -10.82 -5.62
C GLU A 218 -6.67 -10.41 -5.67
N LYS A 219 -6.38 -9.15 -5.27
CA LYS A 219 -5.02 -8.61 -5.19
C LYS A 219 -4.97 -7.30 -4.39
N PRO A 220 -3.77 -6.86 -3.98
CA PRO A 220 -3.59 -5.53 -3.40
C PRO A 220 -4.03 -4.44 -4.37
N SER A 221 -4.50 -3.34 -3.84
CA SER A 221 -4.82 -2.13 -4.59
C SER A 221 -3.79 -1.03 -4.34
N ALA A 222 -3.80 0.01 -5.18
CA ALA A 222 -3.04 1.22 -4.90
C ALA A 222 -3.35 1.75 -3.50
N ILE A 223 -2.34 2.29 -2.81
CA ILE A 223 -2.50 2.90 -1.48
C ILE A 223 -3.61 3.93 -1.48
N GLY A 224 -4.44 3.93 -0.41
CA GLY A 224 -5.53 4.89 -0.24
C GLY A 224 -6.60 4.86 -1.33
N LEU A 225 -6.82 3.73 -1.98
CA LEU A 225 -7.87 3.55 -2.97
C LEU A 225 -9.27 3.60 -2.34
N TYR A 226 -9.38 3.17 -1.10
CA TYR A 226 -10.61 3.17 -0.31
C TYR A 226 -10.58 4.32 0.69
N ILE A 227 -11.23 5.43 0.32
CA ILE A 227 -11.22 6.67 1.13
C ILE A 227 -11.87 6.47 2.50
N SER A 228 -12.80 5.54 2.63
CA SER A 228 -13.41 5.18 3.92
C SER A 228 -12.40 4.51 4.86
N ASP A 229 -11.45 3.73 4.33
CA ASP A 229 -10.41 3.08 5.12
C ASP A 229 -9.31 4.07 5.52
N ARG A 230 -9.73 5.12 6.22
CA ARG A 230 -8.85 6.20 6.68
C ARG A 230 -9.29 6.72 8.04
N THR A 231 -8.33 6.92 8.94
CA THR A 231 -8.57 7.57 10.21
C THR A 231 -8.67 9.10 10.06
N PRO A 232 -9.22 9.83 11.04
CA PRO A 232 -9.23 11.29 11.04
C PRO A 232 -7.83 11.92 10.92
N GLU A 233 -6.79 11.26 11.43
CA GLU A 233 -5.39 11.68 11.36
C GLU A 233 -4.79 11.44 9.95
N GLY A 234 -5.49 10.72 9.10
CA GLY A 234 -5.09 10.47 7.70
C GLY A 234 -4.23 9.22 7.51
N VAL A 235 -4.30 8.25 8.40
CA VAL A 235 -3.70 6.91 8.22
C VAL A 235 -4.70 6.04 7.48
N SER A 236 -4.31 5.48 6.35
CA SER A 236 -5.18 4.73 5.43
C SER A 236 -4.78 3.26 5.31
N ASP A 237 -5.66 2.45 4.68
CA ASP A 237 -5.45 1.02 4.43
C ASP A 237 -5.18 0.22 5.71
N LEU A 238 -6.01 0.43 6.74
CA LEU A 238 -5.89 -0.20 8.05
C LEU A 238 -6.85 -1.37 8.24
N ALA A 239 -7.95 -1.43 7.49
CA ALA A 239 -8.96 -2.47 7.61
C ALA A 239 -8.95 -3.45 6.43
N GLY A 240 -8.23 -3.11 5.36
CA GLY A 240 -8.11 -3.92 4.16
C GLY A 240 -6.77 -3.73 3.46
N ASN A 241 -6.74 -4.08 2.19
CA ASN A 241 -5.60 -4.06 1.32
C ASN A 241 -4.57 -5.15 1.68
N VAL A 242 -3.74 -4.96 2.70
CA VAL A 242 -2.80 -5.99 3.18
C VAL A 242 -2.85 -6.11 4.70
N ALA A 243 -2.67 -7.33 5.21
CA ALA A 243 -2.35 -7.56 6.61
C ALA A 243 -0.96 -6.98 6.92
N GLU A 244 -0.69 -6.63 8.17
CA GLU A 244 0.53 -5.93 8.54
C GLU A 244 1.29 -6.67 9.65
N TRP A 245 2.59 -6.89 9.43
CA TRP A 245 3.52 -7.30 10.48
C TRP A 245 3.55 -6.27 11.60
N THR A 246 3.55 -6.74 12.86
CA THR A 246 3.78 -5.89 14.04
C THR A 246 5.10 -6.21 14.72
N ALA A 247 5.50 -5.38 15.69
CA ALA A 247 6.72 -5.58 16.45
C ALA A 247 6.62 -6.70 17.51
N ASP A 248 5.39 -7.15 17.82
CA ASP A 248 5.16 -8.05 18.96
C ASP A 248 5.52 -9.49 18.64
N GLU A 249 5.97 -10.17 19.69
CA GLU A 249 6.34 -11.59 19.69
C GLU A 249 5.33 -12.40 20.51
N MET A 250 5.07 -13.63 20.07
CA MET A 250 4.28 -14.61 20.79
C MET A 250 4.97 -15.98 20.67
N GLY A 251 5.85 -16.29 21.59
CA GLY A 251 6.73 -17.46 21.46
C GLY A 251 7.65 -17.30 20.25
N ASP A 252 7.63 -18.28 19.35
CA ASP A 252 8.44 -18.27 18.12
C ASP A 252 7.75 -17.55 16.94
N GLU A 253 6.56 -17.01 17.15
CA GLU A 253 5.76 -16.33 16.13
C GLU A 253 5.77 -14.81 16.32
N ARG A 254 5.35 -14.09 15.30
CA ARG A 254 5.12 -12.64 15.30
C ARG A 254 3.64 -12.34 15.18
N VAL A 255 3.19 -11.30 15.88
CA VAL A 255 1.79 -10.86 15.79
C VAL A 255 1.57 -10.12 14.47
N ILE A 256 0.48 -10.44 13.81
CA ILE A 256 -0.02 -9.79 12.60
C ILE A 256 -1.33 -9.10 12.93
N ALA A 257 -1.49 -7.86 12.48
CA ALA A 257 -2.76 -7.20 12.37
C ALA A 257 -3.40 -7.61 11.05
N PRO A 258 -4.43 -8.46 11.05
CA PRO A 258 -5.08 -8.93 9.83
C PRO A 258 -5.96 -7.84 9.23
N GLY A 259 -6.59 -8.16 8.09
CA GLY A 259 -7.36 -7.25 7.26
C GLY A 259 -6.66 -7.08 5.93
N SER A 260 -7.02 -7.92 4.94
CA SER A 260 -6.40 -7.91 3.62
C SER A 260 -7.44 -8.17 2.54
N TRP A 261 -7.05 -7.94 1.28
CA TRP A 261 -7.85 -8.25 0.11
C TRP A 261 -8.31 -9.72 0.03
N LYS A 262 -7.63 -10.62 0.75
CA LYS A 262 -7.90 -12.06 0.77
C LYS A 262 -8.79 -12.48 1.92
N GLN A 263 -8.89 -11.65 2.95
CA GLN A 263 -9.61 -11.96 4.18
C GLN A 263 -10.98 -11.29 4.23
N VAL A 264 -11.93 -11.97 4.89
CA VAL A 264 -13.28 -11.43 5.07
C VAL A 264 -13.30 -10.31 6.13
N SER A 265 -14.36 -9.51 6.12
CA SER A 265 -14.54 -8.32 6.96
C SER A 265 -14.34 -8.54 8.47
N MET A 266 -14.53 -9.75 8.97
CA MET A 266 -14.22 -10.08 10.37
C MET A 266 -12.74 -9.91 10.71
N ALA A 267 -11.85 -10.16 9.76
CA ALA A 267 -10.41 -9.95 9.94
C ALA A 267 -10.04 -8.45 9.96
N ALA A 268 -10.87 -7.60 9.36
CA ALA A 268 -10.68 -6.14 9.34
C ALA A 268 -10.97 -5.47 10.70
N TRP A 269 -11.55 -6.17 11.66
CA TRP A 269 -11.84 -5.63 12.97
C TRP A 269 -10.57 -5.24 13.74
N ALA A 270 -10.52 -4.03 14.28
CA ALA A 270 -9.33 -3.47 14.90
C ALA A 270 -8.65 -4.37 15.95
N LYS A 271 -9.42 -5.19 16.66
CA LYS A 271 -8.89 -6.14 17.68
C LYS A 271 -8.53 -7.51 17.13
N ALA A 272 -8.78 -7.78 15.85
CA ALA A 272 -8.39 -9.04 15.23
C ALA A 272 -6.86 -9.13 15.20
N ARG A 273 -6.34 -10.32 15.45
CA ARG A 273 -4.90 -10.62 15.38
C ARG A 273 -4.69 -12.03 14.91
N HIS A 274 -3.56 -12.25 14.28
CA HIS A 274 -3.09 -13.54 13.81
C HIS A 274 -1.61 -13.70 14.16
N PHE A 275 -1.07 -14.88 14.00
CA PHE A 275 0.32 -15.19 14.35
C PHE A 275 0.95 -15.98 13.20
N GLU A 276 2.18 -15.63 12.87
CA GLU A 276 2.95 -16.33 11.85
C GLU A 276 4.43 -16.41 12.24
N PRO A 277 5.15 -17.44 11.80
CA PRO A 277 6.60 -17.48 11.93
C PRO A 277 7.26 -16.24 11.28
N PRO A 278 8.38 -15.73 11.84
CA PRO A 278 9.01 -14.50 11.33
C PRO A 278 9.56 -14.62 9.89
N ASP A 279 9.71 -15.81 9.37
CA ASP A 279 10.14 -16.11 8.00
C ASP A 279 8.98 -16.41 7.04
N ALA A 280 7.73 -16.36 7.51
CA ALA A 280 6.56 -16.55 6.66
C ALA A 280 6.48 -15.48 5.57
N ARG A 281 5.99 -15.89 4.39
CA ARG A 281 5.74 -15.02 3.24
C ARG A 281 4.34 -15.28 2.71
N GLN A 282 3.51 -14.26 2.74
CA GLN A 282 2.15 -14.33 2.21
C GLN A 282 1.94 -13.19 1.21
N ILE A 283 1.16 -13.46 0.17
CA ILE A 283 0.88 -12.51 -0.92
C ILE A 283 -0.11 -11.40 -0.53
N ASP A 284 -0.59 -11.42 0.69
CA ASP A 284 -1.49 -10.44 1.29
C ASP A 284 -0.95 -9.89 2.63
N LEU A 285 0.34 -10.12 2.91
CA LEU A 285 1.01 -9.65 4.13
C LEU A 285 2.14 -8.68 3.78
N GLY A 286 2.00 -7.46 4.24
CA GLY A 286 2.96 -6.38 4.16
C GLY A 286 3.28 -5.81 5.54
N PHE A 287 3.56 -4.52 5.63
CA PHE A 287 3.87 -3.85 6.89
C PHE A 287 3.78 -2.33 6.77
N ARG A 288 3.76 -1.68 7.92
CA ARG A 288 3.80 -0.22 8.07
C ARG A 288 4.86 0.14 9.10
N ILE A 289 5.45 1.33 8.98
CA ILE A 289 6.46 1.81 9.91
C ILE A 289 5.97 2.98 10.74
N CYS A 290 6.60 3.17 11.91
CA CYS A 290 6.40 4.33 12.77
C CYS A 290 7.74 4.87 13.28
N ARG A 291 7.69 6.07 13.86
CA ARG A 291 8.78 6.71 14.60
C ARG A 291 8.25 7.27 15.90
N ASP A 292 9.02 7.18 16.93
CA ASP A 292 8.77 7.90 18.18
C ASP A 292 8.99 9.40 17.96
N THR A 293 8.18 10.26 18.61
CA THR A 293 8.25 11.73 18.47
C THR A 293 9.34 12.34 19.33
#